data_f6862f09c83d293c088118c82fcffd73
#
_entry.id   f6862f09c83d293c088118c82fcffd73
#
_cell.length_a   1.000
_cell.length_b   1.000
_cell.length_c   1.000
_cell.angle_alpha   90.00
_cell.angle_beta   90.00
_cell.angle_gamma   90.00
#
_symmetry.space_group_name_H-M   'P 1'
#
loop_
_entity.id
_entity.type
_entity.pdbx_description
1 polymer ?
#
loop_
_entity_poly.entity_id
_entity_poly.type
_entity_poly.pdbx_seq_one_letter_code
_entity_poly.pdbx_strand_id
1 'polypeptide(L)'
;MRRSPESIFGGATFDDFLLRPRKSVLASRKYADLAMPLTKNIILPGLPVVPANMRTVTGGRMAAAAALNGTIAFLPRSYSIDQVVERIRQVKSLHAHVIENPLVIHQKATLGEARKLIKDKRISGILVESLKGSGILAGILSRRDLFGPDSARVEEYMTSFDDVKFGRPDISIEDAEKMLNTIRRQKLPLIDDNRRIVGLITMKDLKLAKSKPFTTKDSRGRLVVGATIGARPGSDYIERAEAVISAGADVIMMDVAHAHSVNMEKAIKAFKAEFSGVDLIVGNVATGEGARFLVNLGADAIKVGIGPGRGCRTRLETGFGTPQLEAIREVYLAIGRRVPVMADGGGRTAGDVAKAIACGASTFMLGGLFAGTDEAPGTRYQDPSTGQDMKKYGGETSPEIKLDQYSAIDEPNEDFEGVDNMEGQMRPVPYSGSVTKLLRRLRGSLQSAVSYGGVKRLADFHKELTPNISKYLERLTEASRKESFDR
;
A
#
# COMPACT_ATOMS: atom_id res chain seq x y z
N MET A 1 -6.35 -40.54 -23.17
CA MET A 1 -5.78 -39.22 -23.48
C MET A 1 -5.24 -38.59 -22.18
N ARG A 2 -3.94 -38.35 -22.08
CA ARG A 2 -3.40 -37.56 -20.94
C ARG A 2 -3.85 -36.11 -21.17
N ARG A 3 -4.69 -35.57 -20.28
CA ARG A 3 -5.07 -34.15 -20.31
C ARG A 3 -3.78 -33.32 -20.28
N SER A 4 -3.73 -32.23 -21.04
CA SER A 4 -2.59 -31.31 -20.96
C SER A 4 -2.39 -30.85 -19.51
N PRO A 5 -1.17 -30.62 -19.03
CA PRO A 5 -0.92 -30.19 -17.66
C PRO A 5 -1.75 -28.97 -17.23
N GLU A 6 -2.12 -28.12 -18.20
CA GLU A 6 -2.93 -26.91 -17.95
C GLU A 6 -4.44 -27.21 -17.87
N SER A 7 -4.90 -28.38 -18.31
CA SER A 7 -6.34 -28.74 -18.27
C SER A 7 -6.88 -28.89 -16.84
N ILE A 8 -6.00 -28.99 -15.82
CA ILE A 8 -6.42 -29.05 -14.42
C ILE A 8 -7.01 -27.73 -13.92
N PHE A 9 -6.69 -26.59 -14.58
CA PHE A 9 -7.15 -25.25 -14.16
C PHE A 9 -8.54 -24.90 -14.69
N GLY A 10 -9.06 -25.62 -15.69
CA GLY A 10 -10.34 -25.30 -16.31
C GLY A 10 -11.48 -25.18 -15.30
N GLY A 11 -12.03 -23.97 -15.16
CA GLY A 11 -13.10 -23.62 -14.21
C GLY A 11 -12.67 -23.62 -12.74
N ALA A 12 -11.37 -23.67 -12.42
CA ALA A 12 -10.88 -23.86 -11.06
C ALA A 12 -10.61 -22.55 -10.32
N THR A 13 -10.91 -22.54 -9.02
CA THR A 13 -10.58 -21.46 -8.08
C THR A 13 -9.73 -21.97 -6.92
N PHE A 14 -9.48 -21.13 -5.92
CA PHE A 14 -8.57 -21.45 -4.81
C PHE A 14 -9.00 -22.68 -4.00
N ASP A 15 -10.31 -22.87 -3.77
CA ASP A 15 -10.83 -24.00 -2.98
C ASP A 15 -10.79 -25.34 -3.73
N ASP A 16 -10.42 -25.33 -5.00
CA ASP A 16 -10.31 -26.56 -5.80
C ASP A 16 -8.95 -27.23 -5.67
N PHE A 17 -7.98 -26.61 -4.97
CA PHE A 17 -6.61 -27.11 -4.89
C PHE A 17 -5.98 -26.99 -3.51
N LEU A 18 -5.05 -27.93 -3.24
CA LEU A 18 -4.02 -27.80 -2.22
C LEU A 18 -2.63 -27.84 -2.87
N LEU A 19 -1.64 -27.21 -2.24
CA LEU A 19 -0.24 -27.35 -2.61
C LEU A 19 0.36 -28.55 -1.90
N ARG A 20 1.03 -29.46 -2.66
CA ARG A 20 1.75 -30.61 -2.12
C ARG A 20 3.01 -30.15 -1.39
N PRO A 21 3.24 -30.59 -0.15
CA PRO A 21 4.43 -30.21 0.59
C PRO A 21 5.69 -30.86 0.01
N ARG A 22 6.79 -30.14 0.11
CA ARG A 22 8.14 -30.59 -0.27
C ARG A 22 9.04 -30.64 0.97
N LYS A 23 10.21 -31.27 0.84
CA LYS A 23 11.24 -31.26 1.90
C LYS A 23 11.65 -29.80 2.18
N SER A 24 11.46 -29.33 3.42
CA SER A 24 11.89 -28.00 3.84
C SER A 24 13.42 -27.89 3.85
N VAL A 25 13.93 -26.76 3.37
CA VAL A 25 15.35 -26.39 3.36
C VAL A 25 15.69 -25.35 4.41
N LEU A 26 14.70 -24.92 5.22
CA LEU A 26 14.84 -23.94 6.27
C LEU A 26 14.96 -24.59 7.65
N ALA A 27 15.95 -24.18 8.45
CA ALA A 27 16.08 -24.59 9.84
C ALA A 27 14.91 -24.05 10.71
N SER A 28 14.38 -22.89 10.35
CA SER A 28 13.17 -22.33 10.95
C SER A 28 12.42 -21.51 9.90
N ARG A 29 11.08 -21.62 9.87
CA ARG A 29 10.24 -20.80 8.97
C ARG A 29 10.38 -19.29 9.21
N LYS A 30 10.88 -18.86 10.36
CA LYS A 30 11.20 -17.43 10.63
C LYS A 30 12.23 -16.86 9.65
N TYR A 31 13.06 -17.70 9.04
CA TYR A 31 14.06 -17.32 8.05
C TYR A 31 13.53 -17.28 6.62
N ALA A 32 12.25 -17.58 6.41
CA ALA A 32 11.63 -17.45 5.09
C ALA A 32 11.53 -15.98 4.70
N ASP A 33 12.08 -15.64 3.54
CA ASP A 33 11.96 -14.33 2.94
C ASP A 33 10.66 -14.24 2.12
N LEU A 34 9.85 -13.21 2.36
CA LEU A 34 8.57 -12.98 1.69
C LEU A 34 8.60 -11.82 0.70
N ALA A 35 9.77 -11.25 0.43
CA ALA A 35 9.91 -10.16 -0.52
C ALA A 35 9.46 -10.57 -1.92
N MET A 36 8.61 -9.74 -2.52
CA MET A 36 8.04 -9.96 -3.86
C MET A 36 7.96 -8.66 -4.66
N PRO A 37 8.16 -8.71 -5.98
CA PRO A 37 8.00 -7.53 -6.83
C PRO A 37 6.54 -7.10 -6.92
N LEU A 38 6.29 -5.81 -6.74
CA LEU A 38 5.02 -5.16 -7.00
C LEU A 38 4.93 -4.70 -8.45
N THR A 39 5.99 -4.05 -8.91
CA THR A 39 6.21 -3.57 -10.27
C THR A 39 7.61 -3.97 -10.73
N LYS A 40 8.05 -3.48 -11.89
CA LYS A 40 9.44 -3.69 -12.34
C LYS A 40 10.47 -3.09 -11.38
N ASN A 41 10.15 -1.96 -10.73
CA ASN A 41 11.10 -1.17 -9.94
C ASN A 41 10.82 -1.21 -8.43
N ILE A 42 9.61 -1.60 -7.99
CA ILE A 42 9.21 -1.59 -6.58
C ILE A 42 9.09 -3.02 -6.06
N ILE A 43 9.79 -3.29 -4.94
CA ILE A 43 9.71 -4.56 -4.20
C ILE A 43 8.99 -4.32 -2.88
N LEU A 44 8.05 -5.21 -2.54
CA LEU A 44 7.45 -5.28 -1.22
C LEU A 44 8.32 -6.16 -0.32
N PRO A 45 9.01 -5.60 0.70
CA PRO A 45 10.03 -6.35 1.44
C PRO A 45 9.45 -7.32 2.46
N GLY A 46 8.20 -7.15 2.83
CA GLY A 46 7.64 -7.88 3.97
C GLY A 46 6.49 -8.80 3.67
N LEU A 47 5.59 -8.43 2.76
CA LEU A 47 4.36 -9.18 2.52
C LEU A 47 3.74 -8.82 1.17
N PRO A 48 3.50 -9.80 0.28
CA PRO A 48 2.91 -9.55 -1.04
C PRO A 48 1.38 -9.47 -1.02
N VAL A 49 0.80 -8.96 0.06
CA VAL A 49 -0.65 -8.81 0.21
C VAL A 49 -1.00 -7.34 0.30
N VAL A 50 -1.85 -6.88 -0.62
CA VAL A 50 -2.20 -5.47 -0.81
C VAL A 50 -3.65 -5.24 -0.38
N PRO A 51 -3.96 -4.29 0.52
CA PRO A 51 -5.34 -3.88 0.77
C PRO A 51 -5.99 -3.31 -0.49
N ALA A 52 -7.23 -3.70 -0.77
CA ALA A 52 -7.93 -3.26 -1.97
C ALA A 52 -8.11 -1.73 -1.99
N ASN A 53 -7.99 -1.16 -3.19
CA ASN A 53 -8.13 0.26 -3.47
C ASN A 53 -9.60 0.70 -3.48
N MET A 54 -10.31 0.41 -2.41
CA MET A 54 -11.73 0.69 -2.22
C MET A 54 -11.93 1.65 -1.04
N ARG A 55 -12.86 2.59 -1.16
CA ARG A 55 -13.14 3.61 -0.14
C ARG A 55 -13.46 3.02 1.26
N THR A 56 -14.03 1.82 1.29
CA THR A 56 -14.32 1.10 2.53
C THR A 56 -13.15 0.31 3.11
N VAL A 57 -12.04 0.20 2.39
CA VAL A 57 -10.86 -0.59 2.76
C VAL A 57 -9.64 0.31 2.99
N THR A 58 -9.34 1.20 2.04
CA THR A 58 -8.10 1.98 2.03
C THR A 58 -8.34 3.47 2.19
N GLY A 59 -7.84 4.00 3.29
CA GLY A 59 -7.63 5.42 3.56
C GLY A 59 -6.20 5.66 4.01
N GLY A 60 -5.87 6.89 4.41
CA GLY A 60 -4.50 7.24 4.84
C GLY A 60 -3.97 6.36 5.99
N ARG A 61 -4.81 6.01 6.99
CA ARG A 61 -4.42 5.12 8.09
C ARG A 61 -4.04 3.71 7.60
N MET A 62 -4.84 3.13 6.69
CA MET A 62 -4.55 1.83 6.09
C MET A 62 -3.28 1.88 5.25
N ALA A 63 -3.10 2.93 4.44
CA ALA A 63 -1.91 3.08 3.61
C ALA A 63 -0.62 3.16 4.45
N ALA A 64 -0.62 3.95 5.51
CA ALA A 64 0.50 4.03 6.45
C ALA A 64 0.78 2.68 7.13
N ALA A 65 -0.27 2.01 7.64
CA ALA A 65 -0.13 0.73 8.31
C ALA A 65 0.37 -0.37 7.37
N ALA A 66 -0.09 -0.40 6.13
CA ALA A 66 0.39 -1.32 5.09
C ALA A 66 1.90 -1.14 4.85
N ALA A 67 2.35 0.09 4.56
CA ALA A 67 3.76 0.38 4.32
C ALA A 67 4.64 0.03 5.53
N LEU A 68 4.22 0.36 6.76
CA LEU A 68 4.91 0.00 8.01
C LEU A 68 5.05 -1.52 8.22
N ASN A 69 4.20 -2.32 7.62
CA ASN A 69 4.23 -3.78 7.73
C ASN A 69 4.80 -4.46 6.49
N GLY A 70 5.45 -3.70 5.58
CA GLY A 70 6.20 -4.24 4.45
C GLY A 70 5.37 -4.61 3.23
N THR A 71 4.23 -3.97 3.08
CA THR A 71 3.40 -4.00 1.87
C THR A 71 3.12 -2.57 1.40
N ILE A 72 2.09 -2.37 0.60
CA ILE A 72 1.62 -1.06 0.10
C ILE A 72 0.11 -1.04 0.09
N ALA A 73 -0.50 0.15 0.07
CA ALA A 73 -1.90 0.30 -0.30
C ALA A 73 -2.09 1.44 -1.30
N PHE A 74 -3.16 1.37 -2.06
CA PHE A 74 -3.52 2.34 -3.10
C PHE A 74 -4.74 3.13 -2.66
N LEU A 75 -4.60 4.45 -2.61
CA LEU A 75 -5.74 5.31 -2.32
C LEU A 75 -6.74 5.25 -3.48
N PRO A 76 -8.04 5.02 -3.20
CA PRO A 76 -9.05 4.81 -4.23
C PRO A 76 -9.37 6.08 -5.02
N ARG A 77 -9.87 5.89 -6.22
CA ARG A 77 -10.27 6.99 -7.13
C ARG A 77 -11.55 7.74 -6.68
N SER A 78 -12.31 7.14 -5.77
CA SER A 78 -13.54 7.74 -5.21
C SER A 78 -13.31 8.88 -4.23
N TYR A 79 -12.08 9.15 -3.83
CA TYR A 79 -11.73 10.41 -3.16
C TYR A 79 -11.56 11.53 -4.20
N SER A 80 -11.91 12.78 -3.85
CA SER A 80 -11.55 13.95 -4.68
C SER A 80 -10.03 14.08 -4.80
N ILE A 81 -9.55 14.88 -5.77
CA ILE A 81 -8.10 15.13 -5.95
C ILE A 81 -7.51 15.68 -4.65
N ASP A 82 -8.12 16.70 -4.05
CA ASP A 82 -7.65 17.30 -2.80
C ASP A 82 -7.59 16.29 -1.65
N GLN A 83 -8.63 15.47 -1.53
CA GLN A 83 -8.68 14.43 -0.49
C GLN A 83 -7.59 13.38 -0.63
N VAL A 84 -7.26 12.94 -1.85
CA VAL A 84 -6.20 11.96 -2.06
C VAL A 84 -4.82 12.58 -1.88
N VAL A 85 -4.60 13.81 -2.37
CA VAL A 85 -3.36 14.58 -2.19
C VAL A 85 -3.05 14.77 -0.71
N GLU A 86 -4.03 15.21 0.08
CA GLU A 86 -3.84 15.39 1.53
C GLU A 86 -3.47 14.07 2.22
N ARG A 87 -4.13 12.95 1.87
CA ARG A 87 -3.82 11.63 2.43
C ARG A 87 -2.41 11.14 2.04
N ILE A 88 -1.97 11.39 0.80
CA ILE A 88 -0.61 11.08 0.38
C ILE A 88 0.39 11.86 1.22
N ARG A 89 0.22 13.18 1.35
CA ARG A 89 1.10 14.03 2.16
C ARG A 89 1.14 13.57 3.61
N GLN A 90 -0.01 13.21 4.20
CA GLN A 90 -0.09 12.64 5.54
C GLN A 90 0.72 11.33 5.65
N VAL A 91 0.56 10.38 4.72
CA VAL A 91 1.33 9.12 4.71
C VAL A 91 2.82 9.40 4.57
N LYS A 92 3.21 10.29 3.65
CA LYS A 92 4.62 10.66 3.42
C LYS A 92 5.27 11.36 4.61
N SER A 93 4.50 12.10 5.41
CA SER A 93 4.99 12.73 6.64
C SER A 93 5.12 11.78 7.83
N LEU A 94 4.50 10.59 7.75
CA LEU A 94 4.60 9.58 8.78
C LEU A 94 5.89 8.76 8.61
N HIS A 95 6.71 8.71 9.67
CA HIS A 95 7.84 7.79 9.79
C HIS A 95 8.95 7.90 8.72
N ALA A 96 9.15 9.06 8.13
CA ALA A 96 10.45 9.39 7.61
C ALA A 96 11.43 9.34 8.79
N HIS A 97 12.52 8.56 8.71
CA HIS A 97 13.57 8.65 9.73
C HIS A 97 14.24 10.03 9.72
N VAL A 98 14.07 10.77 8.62
CA VAL A 98 14.40 12.18 8.47
C VAL A 98 13.13 12.97 8.27
N ILE A 99 12.86 13.93 9.12
CA ILE A 99 11.81 14.95 8.92
C ILE A 99 12.39 15.99 7.98
N GLU A 100 12.04 15.95 6.68
CA GLU A 100 12.61 16.81 5.63
C GLU A 100 12.25 18.30 5.82
N ASN A 101 11.10 18.62 6.38
CA ASN A 101 10.66 19.98 6.66
C ASN A 101 10.36 20.13 8.16
N PRO A 102 11.40 20.15 9.02
CA PRO A 102 11.20 20.31 10.44
C PRO A 102 10.61 21.70 10.74
N LEU A 103 9.76 21.75 11.78
CA LEU A 103 9.27 23.03 12.25
C LEU A 103 10.43 23.87 12.76
N VAL A 104 10.47 25.10 12.35
CA VAL A 104 11.47 26.09 12.75
C VAL A 104 10.82 27.28 13.44
N ILE A 105 11.54 27.94 14.32
CA ILE A 105 11.21 29.24 14.89
C ILE A 105 12.44 30.14 14.78
N HIS A 106 12.23 31.42 14.63
CA HIS A 106 13.36 32.34 14.48
C HIS A 106 13.91 32.77 15.86
N GLN A 107 15.22 32.96 15.97
CA GLN A 107 15.92 33.20 17.25
C GLN A 107 15.38 34.42 18.02
N LYS A 108 14.87 35.46 17.33
CA LYS A 108 14.28 36.65 17.97
C LYS A 108 12.79 36.49 18.30
N ALA A 109 12.17 35.35 18.02
CA ALA A 109 10.81 35.06 18.49
C ALA A 109 10.77 34.97 20.02
N THR A 110 9.57 35.06 20.60
CA THR A 110 9.39 34.96 22.04
C THR A 110 9.23 33.51 22.53
N LEU A 111 9.53 33.25 23.79
CA LEU A 111 9.27 31.96 24.40
C LEU A 111 7.77 31.63 24.43
N GLY A 112 6.90 32.63 24.52
CA GLY A 112 5.45 32.44 24.45
C GLY A 112 5.01 31.88 23.09
N GLU A 113 5.56 32.43 21.98
CA GLU A 113 5.33 31.88 20.64
C GLU A 113 5.85 30.45 20.50
N ALA A 114 7.04 30.17 21.02
CA ALA A 114 7.63 28.84 21.02
C ALA A 114 6.78 27.82 21.81
N ARG A 115 6.28 28.19 23.02
CA ARG A 115 5.40 27.35 23.83
C ARG A 115 4.10 27.03 23.11
N LYS A 116 3.47 28.05 22.50
CA LYS A 116 2.25 27.88 21.71
C LYS A 116 2.48 26.90 20.58
N LEU A 117 3.54 27.11 19.78
CA LEU A 117 3.86 26.27 18.63
C LEU A 117 4.15 24.81 19.05
N ILE A 118 4.94 24.60 20.11
CA ILE A 118 5.26 23.27 20.66
C ILE A 118 4.01 22.58 21.20
N LYS A 119 3.09 23.29 21.84
CA LYS A 119 1.82 22.76 22.36
C LYS A 119 0.88 22.38 21.24
N ASP A 120 0.63 23.30 20.30
CA ASP A 120 -0.33 23.13 19.19
C ASP A 120 0.10 21.99 18.25
N LYS A 121 1.39 21.88 17.98
CA LYS A 121 1.96 20.83 17.13
C LYS A 121 2.33 19.55 17.90
N ARG A 122 2.15 19.51 19.23
CA ARG A 122 2.43 18.37 20.10
C ARG A 122 3.85 17.81 19.95
N ILE A 123 4.83 18.69 19.75
CA ILE A 123 6.24 18.34 19.61
C ILE A 123 7.02 18.54 20.93
N SER A 124 8.23 17.95 21.04
CA SER A 124 9.05 18.04 22.24
C SER A 124 10.18 19.08 22.14
N GLY A 125 10.28 19.77 21.01
CA GLY A 125 11.27 20.83 20.75
C GLY A 125 11.31 21.18 19.28
N ILE A 126 11.92 22.30 18.94
CA ILE A 126 11.90 22.95 17.66
C ILE A 126 13.32 23.41 17.24
N LEU A 127 13.64 23.41 15.97
CA LEU A 127 14.85 24.00 15.44
C LEU A 127 14.72 25.51 15.41
N VAL A 128 15.83 26.22 15.65
CA VAL A 128 15.87 27.67 15.64
C VAL A 128 16.68 28.15 14.45
N GLU A 129 16.08 29.00 13.61
CA GLU A 129 16.76 29.64 12.48
C GLU A 129 17.28 31.04 12.85
N SER A 130 18.35 31.46 12.19
CA SER A 130 19.02 32.74 12.49
C SER A 130 18.16 33.96 12.10
N LEU A 131 17.58 33.94 10.91
CA LEU A 131 16.66 34.96 10.40
C LEU A 131 15.39 34.24 9.91
N LYS A 132 14.24 34.90 10.03
CA LYS A 132 12.94 34.35 9.61
C LYS A 132 12.96 33.97 8.13
N GLY A 133 12.75 32.67 7.86
CA GLY A 133 12.73 32.13 6.50
C GLY A 133 14.13 31.90 5.88
N SER A 134 15.22 32.08 6.63
CA SER A 134 16.58 31.82 6.13
C SER A 134 16.88 30.33 5.98
N GLY A 135 16.23 29.50 6.79
CA GLY A 135 16.56 28.08 6.90
C GLY A 135 17.93 27.79 7.49
N ILE A 136 18.69 28.79 7.96
CA ILE A 136 20.04 28.61 8.53
C ILE A 136 19.93 28.28 10.02
N LEU A 137 20.49 27.14 10.43
CA LEU A 137 20.44 26.70 11.83
C LEU A 137 21.20 27.64 12.76
N ALA A 138 20.50 28.20 13.74
CA ALA A 138 21.05 28.98 14.83
C ALA A 138 21.11 28.18 16.14
N GLY A 139 20.23 27.20 16.31
CA GLY A 139 20.19 26.41 17.53
C GLY A 139 19.01 25.45 17.60
N ILE A 140 18.77 24.92 18.79
CA ILE A 140 17.63 24.05 19.10
C ILE A 140 17.01 24.44 20.42
N LEU A 141 15.67 24.48 20.47
CA LEU A 141 14.89 24.76 21.69
C LEU A 141 14.07 23.53 22.04
N SER A 142 14.23 23.03 23.25
CA SER A 142 13.47 21.89 23.79
C SER A 142 12.46 22.33 24.85
N ARG A 143 11.55 21.44 25.25
CA ARG A 143 10.63 21.73 26.37
C ARG A 143 11.34 22.10 27.67
N ARG A 144 12.57 21.59 27.88
CA ARG A 144 13.36 21.87 29.10
C ARG A 144 13.89 23.30 29.12
N ASP A 145 13.99 23.91 27.96
CA ASP A 145 14.56 25.26 27.82
C ASP A 145 13.46 26.35 27.95
N LEU A 146 12.19 25.94 28.11
CA LEU A 146 11.03 26.84 28.18
C LEU A 146 10.72 27.29 29.62
N PHE A 147 11.70 27.69 30.41
CA PHE A 147 11.49 28.09 31.85
C PHE A 147 11.44 29.61 32.03
N GLY A 148 11.79 30.42 31.04
CA GLY A 148 11.78 31.87 31.11
C GLY A 148 10.38 32.50 30.94
N PRO A 149 10.24 33.84 31.06
CA PRO A 149 9.00 34.54 30.84
C PRO A 149 8.60 34.50 29.34
N ASP A 150 7.31 34.65 29.07
CA ASP A 150 6.79 34.60 27.71
C ASP A 150 7.37 35.69 26.77
N SER A 151 7.78 36.82 27.33
CA SER A 151 8.40 37.94 26.61
C SER A 151 9.89 37.73 26.28
N ALA A 152 10.57 36.79 26.91
CA ALA A 152 11.98 36.52 26.66
C ALA A 152 12.23 36.01 25.23
N ARG A 153 13.43 36.25 24.69
CA ARG A 153 13.79 35.80 23.35
C ARG A 153 14.25 34.35 23.35
N VAL A 154 13.94 33.64 22.27
CA VAL A 154 14.33 32.24 22.06
C VAL A 154 15.87 32.09 22.11
N GLU A 155 16.63 33.05 21.58
CA GLU A 155 18.09 33.04 21.56
C GLU A 155 18.75 33.02 22.94
N GLU A 156 18.04 33.51 23.97
CA GLU A 156 18.53 33.51 25.35
C GLU A 156 18.43 32.15 26.04
N TYR A 157 17.59 31.25 25.53
CA TYR A 157 17.25 29.97 26.15
C TYR A 157 17.54 28.76 25.29
N MET A 158 17.82 28.94 24.00
CA MET A 158 18.13 27.83 23.11
C MET A 158 19.54 27.27 23.36
N THR A 159 19.78 26.02 23.02
CA THR A 159 21.13 25.51 22.81
C THR A 159 21.65 26.13 21.52
N SER A 160 22.74 26.92 21.59
CA SER A 160 23.33 27.63 20.44
C SER A 160 23.90 26.69 19.39
N PHE A 161 24.10 27.18 18.16
CA PHE A 161 24.68 26.39 17.08
C PHE A 161 26.03 25.78 17.47
N ASP A 162 26.88 26.45 18.20
CA ASP A 162 28.21 25.99 18.59
C ASP A 162 28.16 24.76 19.53
N ASP A 163 27.08 24.61 20.29
CA ASP A 163 26.83 23.51 21.21
C ASP A 163 25.95 22.42 20.60
N VAL A 164 25.29 22.68 19.46
CA VAL A 164 24.42 21.72 18.78
C VAL A 164 25.26 20.71 18.00
N LYS A 165 25.04 19.42 18.23
CA LYS A 165 25.54 18.39 17.34
C LYS A 165 24.56 18.17 16.22
N PHE A 166 25.03 18.08 15.00
CA PHE A 166 24.26 17.91 13.78
C PHE A 166 24.83 16.78 12.90
N GLY A 167 24.01 16.23 12.02
CA GLY A 167 24.40 15.25 11.02
C GLY A 167 24.46 15.87 9.62
N ARG A 168 25.10 15.16 8.69
CA ARG A 168 25.03 15.44 7.25
C ARG A 168 23.74 14.86 6.66
N PRO A 169 23.26 15.36 5.50
CA PRO A 169 22.03 14.88 4.87
C PRO A 169 22.03 13.38 4.55
N ASP A 170 23.19 12.79 4.30
CA ASP A 170 23.42 11.40 3.91
C ASP A 170 23.80 10.47 5.07
N ILE A 171 23.70 10.94 6.32
CA ILE A 171 24.05 10.15 7.51
C ILE A 171 23.23 8.85 7.57
N SER A 172 23.89 7.72 7.84
CA SER A 172 23.20 6.45 8.01
C SER A 172 22.35 6.41 9.31
N ILE A 173 21.32 5.56 9.32
CA ILE A 173 20.48 5.36 10.53
C ILE A 173 21.32 4.91 11.71
N GLU A 174 22.28 4.02 11.47
CA GLU A 174 23.21 3.47 12.46
C GLU A 174 24.12 4.54 13.04
N ASP A 175 24.65 5.43 12.21
CA ASP A 175 25.55 6.50 12.66
C ASP A 175 24.78 7.62 13.36
N ALA A 176 23.57 7.96 12.88
CA ALA A 176 22.68 8.90 13.53
C ALA A 176 22.30 8.41 14.95
N GLU A 177 22.02 7.12 15.11
CA GLU A 177 21.72 6.54 16.42
C GLU A 177 22.92 6.53 17.34
N LYS A 178 24.10 6.11 16.85
CA LYS A 178 25.35 6.17 17.64
C LYS A 178 25.61 7.60 18.12
N MET A 179 25.48 8.58 17.21
CA MET A 179 25.65 9.99 17.54
C MET A 179 24.66 10.44 18.61
N LEU A 180 23.35 10.19 18.45
CA LEU A 180 22.33 10.57 19.41
C LEU A 180 22.50 9.92 20.79
N ASN A 181 22.95 8.65 20.83
CA ASN A 181 23.26 7.96 22.09
C ASN A 181 24.49 8.55 22.76
N THR A 182 25.56 8.85 22.02
CA THR A 182 26.81 9.45 22.54
C THR A 182 26.54 10.82 23.16
N ILE A 183 25.79 11.67 22.45
CA ILE A 183 25.45 13.03 22.93
C ILE A 183 24.29 13.04 23.93
N ARG A 184 23.65 11.91 24.18
CA ARG A 184 22.48 11.76 25.09
C ARG A 184 21.34 12.74 24.75
N ARG A 185 21.11 12.99 23.45
CA ARG A 185 20.05 13.88 22.94
C ARG A 185 18.96 13.08 22.24
N GLN A 186 17.81 13.71 22.05
CA GLN A 186 16.63 13.09 21.41
C GLN A 186 16.47 13.49 19.94
N LYS A 187 17.20 14.51 19.48
CA LYS A 187 17.07 15.15 18.18
C LYS A 187 18.44 15.43 17.58
N LEU A 188 18.57 15.18 16.30
CA LEU A 188 19.76 15.45 15.52
C LEU A 188 19.33 16.27 14.29
N PRO A 189 19.59 17.60 14.28
CA PRO A 189 19.44 18.41 13.07
C PRO A 189 20.32 17.87 11.95
N LEU A 190 19.83 17.91 10.72
CA LEU A 190 20.61 17.66 9.53
C LEU A 190 20.81 18.98 8.79
N ILE A 191 22.05 19.30 8.45
CA ILE A 191 22.40 20.53 7.74
C ILE A 191 23.33 20.25 6.57
N ASP A 192 23.26 21.11 5.55
CA ASP A 192 24.22 21.15 4.45
C ASP A 192 25.50 21.94 4.81
N ASP A 193 26.39 22.07 3.84
CA ASP A 193 27.67 22.79 4.00
C ASP A 193 27.49 24.30 4.28
N ASN A 194 26.32 24.85 3.94
CA ASN A 194 25.96 26.26 4.17
C ASN A 194 25.16 26.43 5.48
N ARG A 195 25.13 25.44 6.38
CA ARG A 195 24.35 25.41 7.62
C ARG A 195 22.84 25.45 7.41
N ARG A 196 22.33 25.19 6.19
CA ARG A 196 20.90 25.15 5.94
C ARG A 196 20.29 23.89 6.53
N ILE A 197 19.18 24.03 7.20
CA ILE A 197 18.40 22.93 7.75
C ILE A 197 17.82 22.14 6.57
N VAL A 198 18.27 20.89 6.41
CA VAL A 198 17.77 19.97 5.39
C VAL A 198 16.93 18.83 5.99
N GLY A 199 16.93 18.71 7.32
CA GLY A 199 16.13 17.71 8.00
C GLY A 199 16.34 17.63 9.51
N LEU A 200 15.59 16.73 10.13
CA LEU A 200 15.71 16.42 11.57
C LEU A 200 15.50 14.93 11.78
N ILE A 201 16.40 14.27 12.47
CA ILE A 201 16.25 12.90 12.95
C ILE A 201 15.90 12.92 14.45
N THR A 202 14.93 12.08 14.85
CA THR A 202 14.64 11.90 16.29
C THR A 202 14.91 10.46 16.75
N MET A 203 15.29 10.29 18.02
CA MET A 203 15.48 8.95 18.61
C MET A 203 14.21 8.09 18.53
N LYS A 204 13.03 8.72 18.57
CA LYS A 204 11.75 8.03 18.42
C LYS A 204 11.62 7.39 17.04
N ASP A 205 12.00 8.13 16.00
CA ASP A 205 11.89 7.65 14.60
C ASP A 205 12.91 6.54 14.32
N LEU A 206 14.12 6.65 14.89
CA LEU A 206 15.14 5.59 14.80
C LEU A 206 14.70 4.30 15.49
N LYS A 207 14.15 4.39 16.72
CA LYS A 207 13.60 3.22 17.44
C LYS A 207 12.46 2.56 16.66
N LEU A 208 11.59 3.38 16.05
CA LEU A 208 10.51 2.87 15.23
C LEU A 208 11.01 2.20 13.95
N ALA A 209 12.00 2.79 13.27
CA ALA A 209 12.63 2.19 12.10
C ALA A 209 13.21 0.80 12.41
N LYS A 210 13.87 0.64 13.55
CA LYS A 210 14.39 -0.66 14.03
C LYS A 210 13.29 -1.67 14.39
N SER A 211 12.19 -1.20 14.98
CA SER A 211 11.07 -2.07 15.35
C SER A 211 10.25 -2.56 14.13
N LYS A 212 10.46 -1.96 12.96
CA LYS A 212 9.73 -2.22 11.71
C LYS A 212 10.69 -2.49 10.53
N PRO A 213 11.52 -3.55 10.59
CA PRO A 213 12.58 -3.80 9.61
C PRO A 213 12.08 -4.06 8.18
N PHE A 214 10.80 -4.42 8.04
CA PHE A 214 10.18 -4.69 6.75
C PHE A 214 9.40 -3.50 6.17
N THR A 215 9.54 -2.29 6.72
CA THR A 215 8.80 -1.13 6.22
C THR A 215 9.13 -0.89 4.74
N THR A 216 8.08 -0.75 3.91
CA THR A 216 8.24 -0.35 2.50
C THR A 216 8.49 1.14 2.43
N LYS A 217 9.66 1.52 1.90
CA LYS A 217 10.14 2.90 1.86
C LYS A 217 10.55 3.29 0.44
N ASP A 218 10.38 4.56 0.13
CA ASP A 218 10.97 5.17 -1.07
C ASP A 218 12.47 5.45 -0.89
N SER A 219 13.12 5.97 -1.92
CA SER A 219 14.56 6.31 -1.91
C SER A 219 14.94 7.36 -0.87
N ARG A 220 13.97 8.15 -0.38
CA ARG A 220 14.14 9.15 0.69
C ARG A 220 13.80 8.59 2.07
N GLY A 221 13.51 7.29 2.19
CA GLY A 221 13.15 6.65 3.45
C GLY A 221 11.74 6.92 3.96
N ARG A 222 10.86 7.55 3.16
CA ARG A 222 9.45 7.80 3.49
C ARG A 222 8.60 6.59 3.16
N LEU A 223 7.43 6.47 3.79
CA LEU A 223 6.49 5.38 3.50
C LEU A 223 6.03 5.40 2.05
N VAL A 224 6.04 4.23 1.40
CA VAL A 224 5.51 4.07 0.04
C VAL A 224 3.99 4.07 0.05
N VAL A 225 3.37 4.80 -0.89
CA VAL A 225 1.93 4.87 -1.08
C VAL A 225 1.60 4.94 -2.57
N GLY A 226 0.60 4.17 -3.00
CA GLY A 226 0.07 4.24 -4.36
C GLY A 226 -1.22 5.07 -4.42
N ALA A 227 -1.58 5.50 -5.63
CA ALA A 227 -2.86 6.14 -5.92
C ALA A 227 -3.53 5.50 -7.13
N THR A 228 -4.86 5.51 -7.13
CA THR A 228 -5.67 4.95 -8.22
C THR A 228 -6.25 6.05 -9.09
N ILE A 229 -6.18 5.84 -10.41
CA ILE A 229 -6.79 6.68 -11.43
C ILE A 229 -7.73 5.86 -12.31
N GLY A 230 -8.62 6.55 -13.04
CA GLY A 230 -9.46 5.96 -14.07
C GLY A 230 -8.80 6.01 -15.45
N ALA A 231 -9.61 5.72 -16.49
CA ALA A 231 -9.21 5.78 -17.90
C ALA A 231 -10.37 6.26 -18.79
N ARG A 232 -11.41 6.89 -18.22
CA ARG A 232 -12.58 7.37 -18.98
C ARG A 232 -12.18 8.58 -19.83
N PRO A 233 -12.49 8.59 -21.14
CA PRO A 233 -12.28 9.78 -21.97
C PRO A 233 -13.02 11.00 -21.41
N GLY A 234 -12.38 12.16 -21.46
CA GLY A 234 -12.96 13.41 -20.95
C GLY A 234 -12.98 13.53 -19.41
N SER A 235 -12.44 12.54 -18.66
CA SER A 235 -12.28 12.67 -17.22
C SER A 235 -10.90 13.23 -16.85
N ASP A 236 -10.75 13.61 -15.60
CA ASP A 236 -9.60 14.24 -14.97
C ASP A 236 -8.40 13.33 -14.69
N TYR A 237 -8.29 12.14 -15.33
CA TYR A 237 -7.31 11.12 -14.92
C TYR A 237 -5.84 11.57 -15.06
N ILE A 238 -5.51 12.45 -16.02
CA ILE A 238 -4.15 13.01 -16.18
C ILE A 238 -3.90 14.07 -15.11
N GLU A 239 -4.82 15.03 -14.93
CA GLU A 239 -4.75 16.04 -13.86
C GLU A 239 -4.61 15.37 -12.49
N ARG A 240 -5.40 14.34 -12.25
CA ARG A 240 -5.33 13.53 -11.04
C ARG A 240 -3.98 12.83 -10.90
N ALA A 241 -3.44 12.26 -11.97
CA ALA A 241 -2.11 11.63 -11.95
C ALA A 241 -1.03 12.65 -11.58
N GLU A 242 -1.02 13.82 -12.21
CA GLU A 242 -0.09 14.90 -11.91
C GLU A 242 -0.18 15.33 -10.44
N ALA A 243 -1.37 15.58 -9.94
CA ALA A 243 -1.59 16.02 -8.56
C ALA A 243 -1.10 15.00 -7.53
N VAL A 244 -1.41 13.70 -7.73
CA VAL A 244 -0.99 12.64 -6.78
C VAL A 244 0.50 12.34 -6.86
N ILE A 245 1.11 12.40 -8.04
CA ILE A 245 2.55 12.23 -8.24
C ILE A 245 3.30 13.40 -7.57
N SER A 246 2.85 14.63 -7.81
CA SER A 246 3.39 15.84 -7.17
C SER A 246 3.26 15.81 -5.64
N ALA A 247 2.20 15.17 -5.11
CA ALA A 247 2.04 14.95 -3.68
C ALA A 247 2.96 13.87 -3.11
N GLY A 248 3.60 13.06 -3.97
CA GLY A 248 4.57 12.03 -3.62
C GLY A 248 4.06 10.59 -3.72
N ALA A 249 3.02 10.30 -4.50
CA ALA A 249 2.66 8.92 -4.81
C ALA A 249 3.83 8.22 -5.54
N ASP A 250 4.16 6.99 -5.11
CA ASP A 250 5.32 6.25 -5.63
C ASP A 250 4.96 5.40 -6.85
N VAL A 251 3.70 5.05 -7.00
CA VAL A 251 3.19 4.19 -8.07
C VAL A 251 1.73 4.53 -8.35
N ILE A 252 1.36 4.49 -9.61
CA ILE A 252 -0.01 4.73 -10.05
C ILE A 252 -0.67 3.41 -10.47
N MET A 253 -1.93 3.27 -10.12
CA MET A 253 -2.78 2.17 -10.57
C MET A 253 -3.91 2.70 -11.44
N MET A 254 -3.93 2.29 -12.71
CA MET A 254 -5.04 2.55 -13.62
C MET A 254 -6.01 1.36 -13.53
N ASP A 255 -7.15 1.59 -12.87
CA ASP A 255 -8.07 0.53 -12.44
C ASP A 255 -9.47 0.72 -13.01
N VAL A 256 -9.86 -0.23 -13.86
CA VAL A 256 -11.19 -0.31 -14.48
C VAL A 256 -11.70 -1.75 -14.48
N ALA A 257 -13.02 -1.93 -14.62
CA ALA A 257 -13.64 -3.26 -14.60
C ALA A 257 -13.09 -4.18 -15.72
N HIS A 258 -12.83 -3.64 -16.91
CA HIS A 258 -12.26 -4.36 -18.05
C HIS A 258 -11.24 -3.49 -18.80
N ALA A 259 -9.97 -3.84 -18.65
CA ALA A 259 -8.86 -3.03 -19.16
C ALA A 259 -8.42 -3.37 -20.61
N HIS A 260 -8.90 -4.44 -21.20
CA HIS A 260 -8.63 -4.77 -22.62
C HIS A 260 -9.57 -3.96 -23.52
N SER A 261 -9.32 -2.66 -23.64
CA SER A 261 -10.21 -1.72 -24.33
C SER A 261 -9.46 -0.57 -25.00
N VAL A 262 -10.10 0.02 -26.02
CA VAL A 262 -9.57 1.19 -26.76
C VAL A 262 -9.34 2.39 -25.82
N ASN A 263 -10.21 2.60 -24.84
CA ASN A 263 -10.06 3.70 -23.90
C ASN A 263 -8.82 3.51 -23.02
N MET A 264 -8.55 2.29 -22.61
CA MET A 264 -7.35 1.96 -21.83
C MET A 264 -6.07 2.15 -22.65
N GLU A 265 -6.08 1.78 -23.94
CA GLU A 265 -4.95 2.04 -24.85
C GLU A 265 -4.60 3.52 -24.90
N LYS A 266 -5.60 4.38 -25.13
CA LYS A 266 -5.41 5.83 -25.18
C LYS A 266 -4.89 6.37 -23.83
N ALA A 267 -5.47 5.92 -22.75
CA ALA A 267 -5.11 6.39 -21.40
C ALA A 267 -3.68 5.99 -21.00
N ILE A 268 -3.26 4.75 -21.29
CA ILE A 268 -1.89 4.30 -21.00
C ILE A 268 -0.88 5.09 -21.83
N LYS A 269 -1.14 5.27 -23.14
CA LYS A 269 -0.26 6.05 -24.02
C LYS A 269 -0.11 7.50 -23.54
N ALA A 270 -1.21 8.16 -23.16
CA ALA A 270 -1.19 9.52 -22.63
C ALA A 270 -0.40 9.58 -21.31
N PHE A 271 -0.66 8.67 -20.37
CA PHE A 271 0.05 8.62 -19.11
C PHE A 271 1.55 8.40 -19.30
N LYS A 272 1.96 7.44 -20.12
CA LYS A 272 3.39 7.11 -20.34
C LYS A 272 4.14 8.21 -21.09
N ALA A 273 3.46 8.99 -21.92
CA ALA A 273 4.04 10.15 -22.58
C ALA A 273 4.42 11.24 -21.59
N GLU A 274 3.61 11.44 -20.52
CA GLU A 274 3.78 12.52 -19.56
C GLU A 274 4.57 12.08 -18.30
N PHE A 275 4.37 10.85 -17.83
CA PHE A 275 4.92 10.35 -16.57
C PHE A 275 5.82 9.11 -16.79
N SER A 276 6.79 9.19 -17.71
CA SER A 276 7.65 8.05 -18.09
C SER A 276 8.46 7.44 -16.93
N GLY A 277 8.77 8.24 -15.89
CA GLY A 277 9.53 7.82 -14.70
C GLY A 277 8.70 7.19 -13.60
N VAL A 278 7.36 7.08 -13.76
CA VAL A 278 6.46 6.55 -12.73
C VAL A 278 5.94 5.18 -13.14
N ASP A 279 6.05 4.21 -12.24
CA ASP A 279 5.53 2.86 -12.47
C ASP A 279 3.99 2.87 -12.55
N LEU A 280 3.46 2.16 -13.54
CA LEU A 280 2.03 2.04 -13.80
C LEU A 280 1.55 0.59 -13.71
N ILE A 281 0.68 0.32 -12.74
CA ILE A 281 -0.07 -0.94 -12.65
C ILE A 281 -1.37 -0.77 -13.41
N VAL A 282 -1.72 -1.72 -14.27
CA VAL A 282 -2.92 -1.61 -15.10
C VAL A 282 -3.80 -2.85 -14.96
N GLY A 283 -5.10 -2.65 -14.85
CA GLY A 283 -6.11 -3.71 -14.80
C GLY A 283 -7.54 -3.19 -14.76
N ASN A 284 -8.53 -4.13 -14.77
CA ASN A 284 -8.35 -5.57 -14.64
C ASN A 284 -8.45 -6.28 -16.00
N VAL A 285 -7.73 -7.36 -16.12
CA VAL A 285 -7.86 -8.33 -17.20
C VAL A 285 -8.07 -9.73 -16.62
N ALA A 286 -8.58 -10.68 -17.44
CA ALA A 286 -8.74 -12.07 -17.03
C ALA A 286 -8.19 -13.06 -18.07
N THR A 287 -7.63 -12.56 -19.17
CA THR A 287 -7.13 -13.36 -20.30
C THR A 287 -5.68 -13.03 -20.62
N GLY A 288 -4.98 -14.01 -21.18
CA GLY A 288 -3.60 -13.84 -21.63
C GLY A 288 -3.46 -12.82 -22.77
N GLU A 289 -4.48 -12.70 -23.61
CA GLU A 289 -4.52 -11.70 -24.70
C GLU A 289 -4.57 -10.29 -24.13
N GLY A 290 -5.52 -10.02 -23.20
CA GLY A 290 -5.61 -8.73 -22.52
C GLY A 290 -4.34 -8.37 -21.78
N ALA A 291 -3.68 -9.33 -21.13
CA ALA A 291 -2.43 -9.10 -20.44
C ALA A 291 -1.29 -8.71 -21.42
N ARG A 292 -1.15 -9.42 -22.55
CA ARG A 292 -0.17 -9.06 -23.59
C ARG A 292 -0.41 -7.67 -24.16
N PHE A 293 -1.68 -7.33 -24.41
CA PHE A 293 -2.07 -6.00 -24.85
C PHE A 293 -1.56 -4.90 -23.91
N LEU A 294 -1.83 -5.01 -22.61
CA LEU A 294 -1.40 -4.02 -21.62
C LEU A 294 0.12 -3.94 -21.46
N VAL A 295 0.82 -5.09 -21.47
CA VAL A 295 2.28 -5.12 -21.38
C VAL A 295 2.92 -4.45 -22.59
N ASN A 296 2.39 -4.65 -23.78
CA ASN A 296 2.88 -4.02 -25.01
C ASN A 296 2.67 -2.50 -25.03
N LEU A 297 1.69 -1.99 -24.26
CA LEU A 297 1.44 -0.56 -24.07
C LEU A 297 2.36 0.06 -22.98
N GLY A 298 3.18 -0.73 -22.30
CA GLY A 298 4.15 -0.23 -21.33
C GLY A 298 3.72 -0.32 -19.86
N ALA A 299 2.73 -1.15 -19.52
CA ALA A 299 2.39 -1.42 -18.13
C ALA A 299 3.57 -2.05 -17.38
N ASP A 300 3.80 -1.63 -16.13
CA ASP A 300 4.89 -2.12 -15.26
C ASP A 300 4.45 -3.25 -14.33
N ALA A 301 3.15 -3.46 -14.19
CA ALA A 301 2.52 -4.63 -13.60
C ALA A 301 1.08 -4.78 -14.12
N ILE A 302 0.55 -6.01 -14.11
CA ILE A 302 -0.80 -6.32 -14.57
C ILE A 302 -1.67 -6.75 -13.39
N LYS A 303 -2.86 -6.13 -13.24
CA LYS A 303 -3.86 -6.52 -12.24
C LYS A 303 -4.89 -7.46 -12.88
N VAL A 304 -5.08 -8.64 -12.26
CA VAL A 304 -5.82 -9.77 -12.83
C VAL A 304 -7.00 -10.15 -11.96
N GLY A 305 -8.19 -10.15 -12.57
CA GLY A 305 -9.41 -10.60 -11.93
C GLY A 305 -10.65 -9.84 -12.41
N ILE A 306 -11.57 -10.52 -13.10
CA ILE A 306 -12.89 -9.99 -13.48
C ILE A 306 -13.96 -10.79 -12.73
N GLY A 307 -14.62 -10.12 -11.78
CA GLY A 307 -15.74 -10.68 -11.02
C GLY A 307 -15.43 -11.61 -9.85
N PRO A 308 -14.18 -11.87 -9.38
CA PRO A 308 -13.95 -12.78 -8.27
C PRO A 308 -14.14 -12.14 -6.89
N GLY A 309 -14.22 -10.80 -6.80
CA GLY A 309 -14.32 -10.06 -5.56
C GLY A 309 -15.66 -10.29 -4.84
N ARG A 310 -15.64 -10.39 -3.49
CA ARG A 310 -16.85 -10.62 -2.68
C ARG A 310 -17.90 -9.48 -2.81
N GLY A 311 -17.43 -8.26 -3.10
CA GLY A 311 -18.30 -7.09 -3.36
C GLY A 311 -18.59 -6.86 -4.84
N CYS A 312 -18.13 -7.74 -5.74
CA CYS A 312 -18.30 -7.61 -7.18
C CYS A 312 -19.51 -8.41 -7.65
N ARG A 313 -20.32 -7.81 -8.54
CA ARG A 313 -21.49 -8.43 -9.18
C ARG A 313 -21.31 -8.60 -10.69
N THR A 314 -20.16 -8.23 -11.27
CA THR A 314 -19.91 -8.27 -12.72
C THR A 314 -20.35 -9.57 -13.37
N ARG A 315 -20.04 -10.73 -12.74
CA ARG A 315 -20.42 -12.04 -13.27
C ARG A 315 -21.93 -12.27 -13.30
N LEU A 316 -22.66 -11.68 -12.35
CA LEU A 316 -24.12 -11.79 -12.27
C LEU A 316 -24.82 -10.84 -13.25
N GLU A 317 -24.29 -9.61 -13.38
CA GLU A 317 -24.90 -8.55 -14.17
C GLU A 317 -24.57 -8.68 -15.67
N THR A 318 -23.37 -9.18 -15.99
CA THR A 318 -22.87 -9.20 -17.38
C THR A 318 -22.69 -10.61 -17.95
N GLY A 319 -22.63 -11.63 -17.11
CA GLY A 319 -22.25 -12.99 -17.50
C GLY A 319 -20.75 -13.19 -17.77
N PHE A 320 -19.93 -12.12 -17.70
CA PHE A 320 -18.51 -12.20 -17.99
C PHE A 320 -17.66 -12.37 -16.74
N GLY A 321 -16.54 -13.11 -16.88
CA GLY A 321 -15.56 -13.36 -15.83
C GLY A 321 -14.87 -14.70 -16.02
N THR A 322 -13.72 -14.86 -15.32
CA THR A 322 -12.95 -16.12 -15.33
C THR A 322 -12.67 -16.53 -13.89
N PRO A 323 -12.69 -17.83 -13.55
CA PRO A 323 -12.25 -18.31 -12.25
C PRO A 323 -10.84 -17.81 -11.93
N GLN A 324 -10.63 -17.34 -10.69
CA GLN A 324 -9.47 -16.48 -10.39
C GLN A 324 -8.12 -17.20 -10.55
N LEU A 325 -8.02 -18.45 -10.12
CA LEU A 325 -6.76 -19.18 -10.22
C LEU A 325 -6.41 -19.51 -11.68
N GLU A 326 -7.41 -19.82 -12.49
CA GLU A 326 -7.29 -20.01 -13.94
C GLU A 326 -6.82 -18.72 -14.62
N ALA A 327 -7.45 -17.58 -14.33
CA ALA A 327 -7.05 -16.28 -14.89
C ALA A 327 -5.59 -15.90 -14.56
N ILE A 328 -5.17 -16.12 -13.30
CA ILE A 328 -3.77 -15.87 -12.89
C ILE A 328 -2.82 -16.74 -13.72
N ARG A 329 -3.14 -18.04 -13.85
CA ARG A 329 -2.30 -18.99 -14.58
C ARG A 329 -2.23 -18.66 -16.08
N GLU A 330 -3.36 -18.38 -16.71
CA GLU A 330 -3.43 -17.99 -18.13
C GLU A 330 -2.61 -16.73 -18.41
N VAL A 331 -2.79 -15.69 -17.60
CA VAL A 331 -2.02 -14.44 -17.72
C VAL A 331 -0.53 -14.70 -17.56
N TYR A 332 -0.12 -15.44 -16.51
CA TYR A 332 1.29 -15.77 -16.32
C TYR A 332 1.90 -16.51 -17.49
N LEU A 333 1.20 -17.49 -18.09
CA LEU A 333 1.67 -18.22 -19.27
C LEU A 333 1.80 -17.30 -20.49
N ALA A 334 0.91 -16.31 -20.62
CA ALA A 334 0.89 -15.39 -21.75
C ALA A 334 2.01 -14.36 -21.72
N ILE A 335 2.37 -13.85 -20.54
CA ILE A 335 3.35 -12.77 -20.41
C ILE A 335 4.66 -13.21 -19.72
N GLY A 336 4.70 -14.39 -19.12
CA GLY A 336 5.86 -14.91 -18.40
C GLY A 336 6.25 -14.00 -17.23
N ARG A 337 7.53 -13.65 -17.17
CA ARG A 337 8.10 -12.78 -16.14
C ARG A 337 8.43 -11.38 -16.64
N ARG A 338 7.82 -10.95 -17.76
CA ARG A 338 8.07 -9.61 -18.34
C ARG A 338 7.69 -8.49 -17.38
N VAL A 339 6.59 -8.65 -16.68
CA VAL A 339 6.13 -7.76 -15.61
C VAL A 339 5.48 -8.58 -14.49
N PRO A 340 5.45 -8.09 -13.24
CA PRO A 340 4.73 -8.72 -12.13
C PRO A 340 3.22 -8.81 -12.39
N VAL A 341 2.60 -9.85 -11.85
CA VAL A 341 1.16 -10.07 -11.86
C VAL A 341 0.59 -9.84 -10.47
N MET A 342 -0.36 -8.93 -10.33
CA MET A 342 -1.15 -8.72 -9.11
C MET A 342 -2.48 -9.46 -9.26
N ALA A 343 -2.71 -10.50 -8.48
CA ALA A 343 -4.03 -11.11 -8.36
C ALA A 343 -4.98 -10.14 -7.63
N ASP A 344 -6.24 -10.03 -8.07
CA ASP A 344 -7.22 -9.14 -7.46
C ASP A 344 -8.55 -9.86 -7.21
N GLY A 345 -8.92 -10.01 -5.94
CA GLY A 345 -10.15 -10.63 -5.49
C GLY A 345 -10.15 -12.17 -5.48
N GLY A 346 -11.17 -12.73 -4.87
CA GLY A 346 -11.40 -14.19 -4.77
C GLY A 346 -10.69 -14.87 -3.61
N GLY A 347 -9.58 -14.35 -3.10
CA GLY A 347 -8.84 -14.92 -1.98
C GLY A 347 -9.40 -14.52 -0.61
N ARG A 348 -9.30 -15.41 0.36
CA ARG A 348 -9.81 -15.26 1.73
C ARG A 348 -8.79 -15.60 2.80
N THR A 349 -7.73 -16.31 2.43
CA THR A 349 -6.75 -16.88 3.36
C THR A 349 -5.32 -16.68 2.89
N ALA A 350 -4.34 -16.88 3.78
CA ALA A 350 -2.92 -16.92 3.40
C ALA A 350 -2.61 -18.10 2.46
N GLY A 351 -3.37 -19.19 2.57
CA GLY A 351 -3.25 -20.34 1.67
C GLY A 351 -3.61 -19.97 0.23
N ASP A 352 -4.63 -19.12 0.03
CA ASP A 352 -5.00 -18.64 -1.30
C ASP A 352 -3.92 -17.74 -1.89
N VAL A 353 -3.29 -16.89 -1.05
CA VAL A 353 -2.13 -16.10 -1.48
C VAL A 353 -0.98 -17.00 -1.93
N ALA A 354 -0.65 -18.05 -1.16
CA ALA A 354 0.40 -19.00 -1.53
C ALA A 354 0.09 -19.73 -2.85
N LYS A 355 -1.17 -20.16 -3.05
CA LYS A 355 -1.62 -20.78 -4.30
C LYS A 355 -1.55 -19.81 -5.49
N ALA A 356 -1.99 -18.56 -5.31
CA ALA A 356 -1.89 -17.54 -6.35
C ALA A 356 -0.43 -17.31 -6.79
N ILE A 357 0.49 -17.18 -5.82
CA ILE A 357 1.91 -16.97 -6.11
C ILE A 357 2.51 -18.20 -6.79
N ALA A 358 2.20 -19.39 -6.33
CA ALA A 358 2.65 -20.64 -6.96
C ALA A 358 2.13 -20.77 -8.41
N CYS A 359 0.98 -20.20 -8.74
CA CYS A 359 0.41 -20.16 -10.09
C CYS A 359 0.90 -19.00 -10.95
N GLY A 360 1.68 -18.05 -10.40
CA GLY A 360 2.34 -16.99 -11.18
C GLY A 360 2.04 -15.56 -10.75
N ALA A 361 1.19 -15.33 -9.74
CA ALA A 361 1.02 -14.00 -9.16
C ALA A 361 2.27 -13.58 -8.36
N SER A 362 2.59 -12.30 -8.38
CA SER A 362 3.64 -11.71 -7.55
C SER A 362 3.06 -11.11 -6.27
N THR A 363 1.89 -10.50 -6.37
CA THR A 363 1.17 -9.88 -5.24
C THR A 363 -0.31 -10.23 -5.30
N PHE A 364 -1.01 -10.05 -4.19
CA PHE A 364 -2.44 -10.32 -4.11
C PHE A 364 -3.20 -9.19 -3.42
N MET A 365 -4.11 -8.56 -4.15
CA MET A 365 -5.01 -7.54 -3.61
C MET A 365 -6.24 -8.19 -2.97
N LEU A 366 -6.51 -7.86 -1.73
CA LEU A 366 -7.61 -8.42 -0.94
C LEU A 366 -8.46 -7.30 -0.30
N GLY A 367 -9.78 -7.39 -0.41
CA GLY A 367 -10.72 -6.42 0.16
C GLY A 367 -11.30 -6.86 1.50
N GLY A 368 -12.07 -7.94 1.50
CA GLY A 368 -12.87 -8.37 2.65
C GLY A 368 -12.10 -8.63 3.95
N LEU A 369 -10.85 -9.13 3.86
CA LEU A 369 -9.99 -9.34 5.03
C LEU A 369 -9.60 -8.03 5.72
N PHE A 370 -9.42 -6.96 4.94
CA PHE A 370 -8.96 -5.67 5.45
C PHE A 370 -10.10 -4.75 5.87
N ALA A 371 -11.27 -4.89 5.26
CA ALA A 371 -12.42 -4.01 5.51
C ALA A 371 -12.88 -3.99 6.97
N GLY A 372 -12.77 -5.11 7.69
CA GLY A 372 -13.13 -5.24 9.10
C GLY A 372 -12.13 -4.64 10.09
N THR A 373 -10.98 -4.12 9.63
CA THR A 373 -9.91 -3.67 10.54
C THR A 373 -10.10 -2.23 11.03
N ASP A 374 -9.39 -1.87 12.12
CA ASP A 374 -9.40 -0.53 12.71
C ASP A 374 -8.96 0.57 11.74
N GLU A 375 -8.01 0.25 10.87
CA GLU A 375 -7.40 1.19 9.94
C GLU A 375 -8.21 1.39 8.65
N ALA A 376 -9.13 0.47 8.34
CA ALA A 376 -10.09 0.65 7.26
C ALA A 376 -11.07 1.78 7.58
N PRO A 377 -11.45 2.61 6.60
CA PRO A 377 -12.49 3.63 6.79
C PRO A 377 -13.86 3.03 7.16
N GLY A 378 -14.72 3.86 7.70
CA GLY A 378 -16.07 3.49 8.12
C GLY A 378 -16.19 3.17 9.62
N THR A 379 -17.39 3.37 10.12
CA THR A 379 -17.71 3.17 11.54
C THR A 379 -17.99 1.70 11.84
N ARG A 380 -17.61 1.28 13.05
CA ARG A 380 -18.01 0.00 13.64
C ARG A 380 -19.46 0.12 14.16
N TYR A 381 -20.25 -0.91 13.96
CA TYR A 381 -21.61 -1.02 14.47
C TYR A 381 -21.87 -2.44 14.96
N GLN A 382 -22.87 -2.63 15.81
CA GLN A 382 -23.32 -3.95 16.22
C GLN A 382 -24.43 -4.44 15.29
N ASP A 383 -24.33 -5.68 14.85
CA ASP A 383 -25.41 -6.36 14.12
C ASP A 383 -26.59 -6.59 15.07
N PRO A 384 -27.77 -6.06 14.78
CA PRO A 384 -28.93 -6.18 15.68
C PRO A 384 -29.37 -7.61 15.96
N SER A 385 -29.10 -8.54 15.04
CA SER A 385 -29.53 -9.94 15.14
C SER A 385 -28.57 -10.82 15.92
N THR A 386 -27.26 -10.53 15.83
CA THR A 386 -26.22 -11.37 16.41
C THR A 386 -25.45 -10.70 17.55
N GLY A 387 -25.58 -9.37 17.72
CA GLY A 387 -24.77 -8.57 18.64
C GLY A 387 -23.30 -8.47 18.23
N GLN A 388 -22.91 -9.03 17.08
CA GLN A 388 -21.53 -9.02 16.63
C GLN A 388 -21.12 -7.64 16.10
N ASP A 389 -19.90 -7.22 16.42
CA ASP A 389 -19.30 -6.01 15.84
C ASP A 389 -19.01 -6.20 14.35
N MET A 390 -19.48 -5.29 13.56
CA MET A 390 -19.42 -5.32 12.10
C MET A 390 -18.90 -4.01 11.52
N LYS A 391 -18.44 -4.04 10.28
CA LYS A 391 -18.15 -2.87 9.44
C LYS A 391 -18.77 -3.06 8.05
N LYS A 392 -19.02 -1.95 7.34
CA LYS A 392 -19.51 -2.00 5.95
C LYS A 392 -18.34 -2.22 4.98
N TYR A 393 -18.53 -3.11 4.02
CA TYR A 393 -17.61 -3.40 2.94
C TYR A 393 -18.33 -3.28 1.60
N GLY A 394 -17.86 -2.45 0.69
CA GLY A 394 -18.53 -2.21 -0.60
C GLY A 394 -17.54 -2.00 -1.74
N GLY A 395 -17.95 -2.46 -2.93
CA GLY A 395 -17.23 -2.19 -4.17
C GLY A 395 -17.28 -0.69 -4.56
N GLU A 396 -16.26 -0.21 -5.27
CA GLU A 396 -16.21 1.18 -5.78
C GLU A 396 -17.39 1.52 -6.72
N THR A 397 -18.03 0.50 -7.30
CA THR A 397 -19.19 0.61 -8.17
C THR A 397 -20.51 0.33 -7.46
N SER A 398 -20.53 0.29 -6.11
CA SER A 398 -21.77 0.14 -5.35
C SER A 398 -22.59 1.44 -5.39
N PRO A 399 -23.95 1.35 -5.33
CA PRO A 399 -24.83 2.51 -5.40
C PRO A 399 -24.48 3.59 -4.37
N GLU A 400 -24.23 3.17 -3.14
CA GLU A 400 -23.94 4.08 -2.03
C GLU A 400 -22.66 4.88 -2.24
N ILE A 401 -21.62 4.27 -2.81
CA ILE A 401 -20.37 4.97 -3.11
C ILE A 401 -20.54 5.89 -4.31
N LYS A 402 -21.32 5.48 -5.33
CA LYS A 402 -21.64 6.32 -6.47
C LYS A 402 -22.46 7.55 -6.03
N LEU A 403 -23.51 7.36 -5.23
CA LEU A 403 -24.31 8.46 -4.71
C LEU A 403 -23.50 9.48 -3.89
N ASP A 404 -22.56 9.01 -3.04
CA ASP A 404 -21.65 9.89 -2.31
C ASP A 404 -20.73 10.70 -3.25
N GLN A 405 -20.35 10.15 -4.41
CA GLN A 405 -19.55 10.84 -5.40
C GLN A 405 -20.36 11.91 -6.14
N TYR A 406 -21.63 11.63 -6.44
CA TYR A 406 -22.53 12.54 -7.14
C TYR A 406 -23.08 13.66 -6.25
N SER A 407 -23.32 13.42 -4.96
CA SER A 407 -23.74 14.45 -4.02
C SER A 407 -22.66 15.53 -3.76
N ALA A 408 -21.44 15.29 -4.20
CA ALA A 408 -20.34 16.25 -4.14
C ALA A 408 -20.22 17.12 -5.42
N ILE A 409 -21.08 16.91 -6.43
CA ILE A 409 -21.12 17.68 -7.68
C ILE A 409 -22.35 18.62 -7.61
N ASP A 410 -22.11 19.92 -7.66
CA ASP A 410 -23.14 20.97 -7.47
C ASP A 410 -24.22 21.05 -8.57
N GLU A 411 -24.09 20.28 -9.67
CA GLU A 411 -25.11 20.18 -10.71
C GLU A 411 -25.35 18.70 -11.12
N PRO A 412 -26.50 18.10 -10.80
CA PRO A 412 -26.85 16.79 -11.31
C PRO A 412 -27.18 16.90 -12.82
N ASN A 413 -26.32 16.34 -13.65
CA ASN A 413 -26.57 16.21 -15.08
C ASN A 413 -27.71 15.17 -15.30
N GLU A 414 -28.72 15.50 -16.10
CA GLU A 414 -29.91 14.67 -16.38
C GLU A 414 -29.59 13.30 -17.03
N ASP A 415 -28.38 13.10 -17.52
CA ASP A 415 -27.88 11.82 -18.07
C ASP A 415 -27.38 10.87 -16.96
N PHE A 416 -28.24 10.53 -16.03
CA PHE A 416 -27.95 9.65 -14.89
C PHE A 416 -27.96 8.15 -15.28
N GLU A 417 -27.46 7.79 -16.45
CA GLU A 417 -27.27 6.40 -16.91
C GLU A 417 -26.33 5.55 -15.99
N GLY A 418 -25.63 6.19 -15.06
CA GLY A 418 -24.59 5.56 -14.26
C GLY A 418 -25.07 4.75 -13.05
N VAL A 419 -26.35 4.86 -12.63
CA VAL A 419 -26.88 4.16 -11.44
C VAL A 419 -27.50 2.82 -11.79
N ASP A 420 -27.95 2.63 -13.00
CA ASP A 420 -28.68 1.43 -13.42
C ASP A 420 -27.77 0.21 -13.61
N ASN A 421 -26.48 0.40 -13.90
CA ASN A 421 -25.53 -0.69 -14.03
C ASN A 421 -24.69 -0.87 -12.76
N MET A 422 -25.18 -1.67 -11.81
CA MET A 422 -24.61 -1.88 -10.49
C MET A 422 -23.77 -3.15 -10.41
N GLU A 423 -22.50 -3.05 -10.80
CA GLU A 423 -21.55 -4.16 -10.68
C GLU A 423 -20.93 -4.30 -9.27
N GLY A 424 -21.31 -3.45 -8.33
CA GLY A 424 -20.85 -3.46 -6.93
C GLY A 424 -21.99 -3.61 -5.94
N GLN A 425 -21.69 -4.11 -4.73
CA GLN A 425 -22.63 -4.19 -3.63
C GLN A 425 -21.97 -3.91 -2.28
N MET A 426 -22.75 -3.35 -1.36
CA MET A 426 -22.36 -3.22 0.04
C MET A 426 -22.72 -4.48 0.83
N ARG A 427 -21.79 -4.95 1.68
CA ARG A 427 -22.01 -6.10 2.57
C ARG A 427 -21.44 -5.85 3.96
N PRO A 428 -22.02 -6.41 5.01
CA PRO A 428 -21.41 -6.43 6.33
C PRO A 428 -20.19 -7.38 6.33
N VAL A 429 -19.15 -6.98 7.07
CA VAL A 429 -18.00 -7.84 7.39
C VAL A 429 -17.72 -7.80 8.88
N PRO A 430 -17.33 -8.90 9.52
CA PRO A 430 -16.97 -8.92 10.93
C PRO A 430 -15.81 -7.94 11.23
N TYR A 431 -15.93 -7.22 12.33
CA TYR A 431 -14.82 -6.43 12.84
C TYR A 431 -13.69 -7.35 13.31
N SER A 432 -12.45 -7.02 12.98
CA SER A 432 -11.29 -7.90 13.15
C SER A 432 -10.11 -7.26 13.90
N GLY A 433 -10.28 -6.06 14.45
CA GLY A 433 -9.24 -5.33 15.18
C GLY A 433 -8.13 -4.78 14.28
N SER A 434 -6.94 -4.60 14.83
CA SER A 434 -5.83 -3.93 14.13
C SER A 434 -5.32 -4.71 12.90
N VAL A 435 -5.13 -4.01 11.78
CA VAL A 435 -4.53 -4.55 10.55
C VAL A 435 -3.11 -5.07 10.78
N THR A 436 -2.35 -4.47 11.70
CA THR A 436 -1.00 -4.96 12.04
C THR A 436 -1.04 -6.39 12.58
N LYS A 437 -2.06 -6.74 13.38
CA LYS A 437 -2.27 -8.10 13.88
C LYS A 437 -2.61 -9.07 12.75
N LEU A 438 -3.48 -8.65 11.85
CA LEU A 438 -3.84 -9.41 10.65
C LEU A 438 -2.61 -9.67 9.77
N LEU A 439 -1.85 -8.62 9.42
CA LEU A 439 -0.65 -8.73 8.57
C LEU A 439 0.43 -9.62 9.19
N ARG A 440 0.59 -9.57 10.53
CA ARG A 440 1.51 -10.47 11.24
C ARG A 440 1.08 -11.93 11.12
N ARG A 441 -0.22 -12.23 11.24
CA ARG A 441 -0.76 -13.58 11.05
C ARG A 441 -0.53 -14.06 9.62
N LEU A 442 -0.85 -13.24 8.61
CA LEU A 442 -0.61 -13.58 7.20
C LEU A 442 0.87 -13.85 6.92
N ARG A 443 1.77 -13.05 7.49
CA ARG A 443 3.22 -13.25 7.40
C ARG A 443 3.62 -14.63 7.92
N GLY A 444 3.23 -14.97 9.14
CA GLY A 444 3.56 -16.28 9.73
C GLY A 444 3.05 -17.46 8.91
N SER A 445 1.83 -17.33 8.36
CA SER A 445 1.26 -18.37 7.48
C SER A 445 2.02 -18.50 6.16
N LEU A 446 2.39 -17.39 5.51
CA LEU A 446 3.18 -17.42 4.28
C LEU A 446 4.61 -17.90 4.50
N GLN A 447 5.24 -17.59 5.65
CA GLN A 447 6.52 -18.17 6.04
C GLN A 447 6.43 -19.69 6.17
N SER A 448 5.31 -20.20 6.69
CA SER A 448 5.05 -21.65 6.72
C SER A 448 4.88 -22.21 5.31
N ALA A 449 4.16 -21.52 4.42
CA ALA A 449 3.99 -21.93 3.02
C ALA A 449 5.33 -22.00 2.27
N VAL A 450 6.23 -21.03 2.48
CA VAL A 450 7.61 -21.06 1.91
C VAL A 450 8.37 -22.29 2.40
N SER A 451 8.31 -22.58 3.70
CA SER A 451 8.94 -23.76 4.28
C SER A 451 8.38 -25.07 3.69
N TYR A 452 7.05 -25.19 3.59
CA TYR A 452 6.40 -26.36 2.98
C TYR A 452 6.64 -26.45 1.47
N GLY A 453 6.82 -25.32 0.79
CA GLY A 453 7.21 -25.24 -0.62
C GLY A 453 8.64 -25.68 -0.89
N GLY A 454 9.45 -25.97 0.16
CA GLY A 454 10.83 -26.44 0.02
C GLY A 454 11.81 -25.40 -0.52
N VAL A 455 11.54 -24.12 -0.30
CA VAL A 455 12.36 -22.99 -0.77
C VAL A 455 12.73 -22.05 0.39
N LYS A 456 13.65 -21.12 0.15
CA LYS A 456 14.07 -20.11 1.14
C LYS A 456 13.32 -18.79 1.01
N ARG A 457 12.91 -18.43 -0.20
CA ARG A 457 12.23 -17.17 -0.52
C ARG A 457 10.92 -17.45 -1.25
N LEU A 458 9.91 -16.66 -0.98
CA LEU A 458 8.61 -16.76 -1.66
C LEU A 458 8.76 -16.56 -3.18
N ALA A 459 9.64 -15.66 -3.60
CA ALA A 459 9.96 -15.43 -5.01
C ALA A 459 10.52 -16.67 -5.72
N ASP A 460 11.10 -17.63 -4.99
CA ASP A 460 11.59 -18.88 -5.56
C ASP A 460 10.45 -19.80 -6.03
N PHE A 461 9.18 -19.56 -5.60
CA PHE A 461 8.02 -20.24 -6.16
C PHE A 461 7.93 -20.05 -7.67
N HIS A 462 8.20 -18.85 -8.18
CA HIS A 462 8.19 -18.55 -9.61
C HIS A 462 9.30 -19.29 -10.38
N LYS A 463 10.38 -19.67 -9.73
CA LYS A 463 11.48 -20.40 -10.35
C LYS A 463 11.26 -21.91 -10.26
N GLU A 464 10.82 -22.39 -9.11
CA GLU A 464 10.84 -23.82 -8.78
C GLU A 464 9.47 -24.50 -8.88
N LEU A 465 8.38 -23.81 -8.52
CA LEU A 465 7.03 -24.39 -8.52
C LEU A 465 6.26 -24.03 -9.78
N THR A 466 6.21 -22.74 -10.12
CA THR A 466 5.34 -22.21 -11.18
C THR A 466 5.56 -22.88 -12.56
N PRO A 467 6.80 -23.18 -13.02
CA PRO A 467 6.98 -23.82 -14.32
C PRO A 467 6.39 -25.23 -14.41
N ASN A 468 6.31 -25.93 -13.29
CA ASN A 468 5.78 -27.29 -13.20
C ASN A 468 4.65 -27.41 -12.18
N ILE A 469 3.83 -26.38 -12.06
CA ILE A 469 2.85 -26.26 -10.96
C ILE A 469 1.86 -27.44 -10.89
N SER A 470 1.51 -28.04 -12.02
CA SER A 470 0.65 -29.24 -12.07
C SER A 470 1.19 -30.43 -11.28
N LYS A 471 2.51 -30.51 -11.02
CA LYS A 471 3.11 -31.53 -10.16
C LYS A 471 2.92 -31.25 -8.66
N TYR A 472 2.65 -29.98 -8.32
CA TYR A 472 2.58 -29.51 -6.94
C TYR A 472 1.17 -29.12 -6.51
N LEU A 473 0.20 -29.11 -7.43
CA LEU A 473 -1.21 -28.89 -7.13
C LEU A 473 -1.95 -30.22 -7.07
N GLU A 474 -2.66 -30.43 -5.98
CA GLU A 474 -3.61 -31.54 -5.81
C GLU A 474 -5.02 -30.98 -6.03
N ARG A 475 -5.70 -31.46 -7.09
CA ARG A 475 -7.10 -31.09 -7.32
C ARG A 475 -7.99 -31.89 -6.37
N LEU A 476 -8.83 -31.17 -5.65
CA LEU A 476 -9.71 -31.76 -4.63
C LEU A 476 -11.01 -32.26 -5.24
N THR A 477 -11.49 -33.40 -4.74
CA THR A 477 -12.87 -33.84 -4.88
C THR A 477 -13.76 -33.03 -3.95
N GLU A 478 -15.08 -33.13 -4.07
CA GLU A 478 -16.01 -32.49 -3.14
C GLU A 478 -15.79 -32.93 -1.68
N ALA A 479 -15.57 -34.22 -1.46
CA ALA A 479 -15.26 -34.77 -0.14
C ALA A 479 -13.97 -34.21 0.45
N SER A 480 -12.88 -34.17 -0.34
CA SER A 480 -11.60 -33.62 0.10
C SER A 480 -11.67 -32.09 0.35
N ARG A 481 -12.55 -31.39 -0.37
CA ARG A 481 -12.78 -29.96 -0.14
C ARG A 481 -13.50 -29.71 1.19
N LYS A 482 -14.54 -30.49 1.49
CA LYS A 482 -15.23 -30.47 2.78
C LYS A 482 -14.26 -30.79 3.92
N GLU A 483 -13.47 -31.86 3.80
CA GLU A 483 -12.43 -32.20 4.77
C GLU A 483 -11.45 -31.01 5.02
N SER A 484 -11.06 -30.30 3.98
CA SER A 484 -10.02 -29.29 4.04
C SER A 484 -10.51 -27.92 4.54
N PHE A 485 -11.78 -27.54 4.22
CA PHE A 485 -12.23 -26.15 4.36
C PHE A 485 -13.51 -25.96 5.19
N ASP A 486 -14.33 -27.00 5.39
CA ASP A 486 -15.58 -26.94 6.13
C ASP A 486 -15.41 -27.34 7.62
N ARG A 487 -14.44 -26.73 8.31
CA ARG A 487 -14.14 -26.97 9.74
C ARG A 487 -14.59 -25.80 10.61
#